data_f2857c33efc6a0375fa344765cb9be01
#
_entry.id   f2857c33efc6a0375fa344765cb9be01
#
_cell.length_a   1.000
_cell.length_b   1.000
_cell.length_c   1.000
_cell.angle_alpha   90.00
_cell.angle_beta   90.00
_cell.angle_gamma   90.00
#
_symmetry.space_group_name_H-M   'P 1'
#
loop_
_entity.id
_entity.type
_entity.pdbx_description
1 polymer ?
#
loop_
_entity_poly.entity_id
_entity_poly.type
_entity_poly.pdbx_seq_one_letter_code
_entity_poly.pdbx_strand_id
1 'polypeptide(L)'
;MKFKRVISLVMSAVLAVTLCGCNNNNNNNNNKPSDSSDGASVSEPVQSTDSNSESTPEKEQRNDPMNITSAKELVAQMKVGWNLGNTLDSTGGEGVGAETSWGNLLTTKPMIDLVKKAGFNVLRVPVSWGTHMDEDYVVDEAWMDRVQEVVDYGYDNGMYVILNTHHEEWYMPKEEFAEENLKQLGKLWEQIAERFKGYGERLIFEGVNEPRLRGEGAEWVGDAASRDIVNKYAETFVNTVRASGGNNAERALMLTPYAASSMPENLKALKIPENAGNIIVSVHAYLPYSFALDTKGTDVYDPNNGEIPNLFRNIKSIFIDNEIPVIIGEFGSVNKNNTEGRVQCVTDYLTAAKEIGVPCIWWDNGALVGNGENFGLLNRRDLVWFNDDVVNAIMSAAE
;
A
#
# COMPACT_ATOMS: atom_id res chain seq x y z
N MET A 1 30.55 39.99 8.52
CA MET A 1 30.39 38.86 7.62
C MET A 1 28.93 38.41 7.65
N LYS A 2 28.17 38.66 6.59
CA LYS A 2 26.75 38.33 6.53
C LYS A 2 26.61 36.97 5.85
N PHE A 3 26.14 35.96 6.59
CA PHE A 3 25.76 34.66 6.02
C PHE A 3 24.43 34.79 5.28
N LYS A 4 24.44 34.60 3.97
CA LYS A 4 23.25 34.47 3.15
C LYS A 4 22.72 33.02 3.31
N ARG A 5 21.54 32.89 3.89
CA ARG A 5 20.77 31.66 3.84
C ARG A 5 20.21 31.50 2.42
N VAL A 6 20.59 30.41 1.76
CA VAL A 6 19.97 29.99 0.51
C VAL A 6 18.78 29.12 0.93
N ILE A 7 17.58 29.67 0.78
CA ILE A 7 16.33 28.90 0.89
C ILE A 7 16.08 28.34 -0.51
N SER A 8 16.21 27.03 -0.65
CA SER A 8 15.80 26.30 -1.87
C SER A 8 14.29 26.18 -1.86
N LEU A 9 13.63 26.90 -2.75
CA LEU A 9 12.19 26.85 -2.96
C LEU A 9 11.91 25.63 -3.85
N VAL A 10 11.35 24.57 -3.30
CA VAL A 10 10.81 23.45 -4.08
C VAL A 10 9.40 23.83 -4.52
N MET A 11 9.24 24.22 -5.78
CA MET A 11 7.95 24.46 -6.40
C MET A 11 7.35 23.14 -6.86
N SER A 12 6.26 22.70 -6.22
CA SER A 12 5.43 21.57 -6.67
C SER A 12 4.57 22.02 -7.86
N ALA A 13 4.73 21.37 -9.00
CA ALA A 13 3.85 21.56 -10.15
C ALA A 13 2.65 20.61 -10.03
N VAL A 14 1.47 21.17 -9.86
CA VAL A 14 0.19 20.46 -9.96
C VAL A 14 -0.07 20.19 -11.44
N LEU A 15 -0.15 18.92 -11.83
CA LEU A 15 -0.62 18.51 -13.16
C LEU A 15 -2.12 18.21 -13.06
N ALA A 16 -2.94 19.13 -13.55
CA ALA A 16 -4.34 18.86 -13.83
C ALA A 16 -4.43 18.05 -15.14
N VAL A 17 -4.92 16.83 -15.05
CA VAL A 17 -5.25 16.00 -16.23
C VAL A 17 -6.61 16.42 -16.73
N THR A 18 -6.64 17.16 -17.84
CA THR A 18 -7.85 17.46 -18.61
C THR A 18 -8.18 16.26 -19.51
N LEU A 19 -9.26 15.58 -19.18
CA LEU A 19 -9.86 14.56 -20.05
C LEU A 19 -10.53 15.25 -21.26
N CYS A 20 -9.97 15.08 -22.45
CA CYS A 20 -10.64 15.35 -23.72
C CYS A 20 -11.49 14.17 -24.12
N GLY A 21 -12.80 14.31 -23.98
CA GLY A 21 -13.78 13.41 -24.55
C GLY A 21 -13.90 13.61 -26.07
N CYS A 22 -13.68 12.57 -26.84
CA CYS A 22 -14.08 12.51 -28.24
C CYS A 22 -15.42 11.81 -28.38
N ASN A 23 -16.43 12.64 -28.67
CA ASN A 23 -17.76 12.24 -29.07
C ASN A 23 -17.73 11.88 -30.57
N ASN A 24 -18.12 10.68 -30.92
CA ASN A 24 -18.41 10.33 -32.32
C ASN A 24 -19.81 9.70 -32.42
N ASN A 25 -20.77 10.58 -32.75
CA ASN A 25 -22.05 10.20 -33.28
C ASN A 25 -21.89 9.67 -34.74
N ASN A 26 -22.47 8.53 -35.02
CA ASN A 26 -23.03 8.29 -36.35
C ASN A 26 -24.27 7.38 -36.27
N ASN A 27 -25.40 8.01 -36.65
CA ASN A 27 -26.67 7.42 -37.02
C ASN A 27 -26.53 6.61 -38.31
N ASN A 28 -27.25 5.49 -38.46
CA ASN A 28 -28.35 5.35 -39.43
C ASN A 28 -28.95 3.93 -39.52
N ASN A 29 -30.22 3.89 -39.19
CA ASN A 29 -31.40 3.48 -39.99
C ASN A 29 -31.60 2.04 -40.45
N ASN A 30 -32.75 1.59 -39.98
CA ASN A 30 -33.86 0.90 -40.72
C ASN A 30 -33.66 -0.54 -41.25
N ASN A 31 -34.44 -1.47 -40.71
CA ASN A 31 -35.66 -1.96 -41.33
C ASN A 31 -36.27 -3.16 -40.58
N LYS A 32 -37.55 -3.03 -40.27
CA LYS A 32 -38.52 -4.10 -40.02
C LYS A 32 -39.19 -4.43 -41.37
N PRO A 33 -39.76 -5.63 -41.65
CA PRO A 33 -41.04 -6.02 -41.05
C PRO A 33 -41.32 -7.54 -40.82
N SER A 34 -42.27 -7.81 -39.94
CA SER A 34 -43.48 -8.68 -39.97
C SER A 34 -43.31 -10.14 -40.48
N ASP A 35 -43.94 -11.14 -39.96
CA ASP A 35 -45.31 -11.41 -39.53
C ASP A 35 -45.44 -12.82 -38.90
N SER A 36 -46.39 -12.94 -37.99
CA SER A 36 -47.40 -13.97 -37.72
C SER A 36 -46.99 -15.46 -37.61
N SER A 37 -47.49 -16.27 -36.73
CA SER A 37 -48.81 -16.52 -36.18
C SER A 37 -48.80 -17.73 -35.23
N ASP A 38 -49.67 -17.67 -34.25
CA ASP A 38 -50.53 -18.70 -33.67
C ASP A 38 -49.99 -20.00 -33.05
N GLY A 39 -50.34 -20.18 -31.75
CA GLY A 39 -51.17 -21.28 -31.39
C GLY A 39 -50.88 -22.01 -30.09
N ALA A 40 -51.84 -21.85 -29.15
CA ALA A 40 -52.36 -22.82 -28.18
C ALA A 40 -51.62 -23.03 -26.85
N SER A 41 -52.32 -22.59 -25.84
CA SER A 41 -52.30 -22.91 -24.44
C SER A 41 -52.43 -24.41 -24.12
N VAL A 42 -51.65 -24.90 -23.14
CA VAL A 42 -52.12 -25.93 -22.17
C VAL A 42 -51.57 -25.59 -20.81
N SER A 43 -52.41 -25.36 -19.86
CA SER A 43 -52.15 -25.23 -18.44
C SER A 43 -52.14 -26.61 -17.79
N GLU A 44 -51.17 -26.88 -16.89
CA GLU A 44 -51.34 -27.66 -15.66
C GLU A 44 -50.14 -27.56 -14.74
N PRO A 45 -50.21 -27.97 -13.44
CA PRO A 45 -49.84 -27.10 -12.33
C PRO A 45 -48.41 -27.38 -11.81
N VAL A 46 -47.73 -26.32 -11.40
CA VAL A 46 -46.40 -26.40 -10.78
C VAL A 46 -46.59 -26.73 -9.29
N GLN A 47 -46.11 -27.89 -8.90
CA GLN A 47 -45.80 -28.23 -7.51
C GLN A 47 -44.72 -27.29 -6.97
N SER A 48 -45.01 -26.71 -5.81
CA SER A 48 -44.07 -26.03 -4.96
C SER A 48 -42.88 -26.97 -4.58
N THR A 49 -41.71 -26.71 -5.07
CA THR A 49 -40.52 -27.28 -4.55
C THR A 49 -39.85 -26.28 -3.59
N ASP A 50 -39.62 -26.75 -2.39
CA ASP A 50 -38.92 -26.08 -1.31
C ASP A 50 -37.63 -25.38 -1.82
N SER A 51 -37.52 -24.10 -1.49
CA SER A 51 -36.27 -23.36 -1.59
C SER A 51 -35.28 -23.89 -0.55
N ASN A 52 -34.47 -24.84 -0.95
CA ASN A 52 -33.26 -25.16 -0.24
C ASN A 52 -32.34 -23.92 -0.37
N SER A 53 -32.24 -23.11 0.65
CA SER A 53 -31.20 -22.15 0.79
C SER A 53 -29.91 -22.93 1.00
N GLU A 54 -29.13 -23.12 -0.06
CA GLU A 54 -27.74 -23.52 0.08
C GLU A 54 -27.04 -22.42 0.91
N SER A 55 -26.82 -22.72 2.19
CA SER A 55 -25.92 -21.95 3.01
C SER A 55 -24.55 -22.06 2.38
N THR A 56 -23.99 -20.96 1.89
CA THR A 56 -22.59 -20.84 1.53
C THR A 56 -21.79 -21.38 2.70
N PRO A 57 -20.86 -22.34 2.50
CA PRO A 57 -20.07 -22.85 3.60
C PRO A 57 -19.33 -21.69 4.23
N GLU A 58 -19.54 -21.49 5.53
CA GLU A 58 -18.78 -20.54 6.34
C GLU A 58 -17.30 -20.87 6.14
N LYS A 59 -16.50 -19.92 5.58
CA LYS A 59 -15.06 -20.12 5.41
C LYS A 59 -14.47 -20.40 6.78
N GLU A 60 -13.84 -21.55 6.96
CA GLU A 60 -13.22 -21.94 8.22
C GLU A 60 -12.22 -20.87 8.63
N GLN A 61 -12.44 -20.24 9.78
CA GLN A 61 -11.60 -19.14 10.26
C GLN A 61 -10.22 -19.70 10.61
N ARG A 62 -9.14 -19.08 10.10
CA ARG A 62 -7.77 -19.48 10.43
C ARG A 62 -7.52 -19.39 11.93
N ASN A 63 -6.63 -20.22 12.40
CA ASN A 63 -6.15 -20.20 13.79
C ASN A 63 -4.65 -20.56 13.81
N ASP A 64 -3.87 -19.73 13.11
CA ASP A 64 -2.44 -19.93 12.98
C ASP A 64 -1.71 -19.53 14.27
N PRO A 65 -0.63 -20.22 14.65
CA PRO A 65 0.12 -19.86 15.86
C PRO A 65 0.88 -18.55 15.69
N MET A 66 1.10 -17.85 16.83
CA MET A 66 2.03 -16.75 16.96
C MET A 66 3.34 -17.29 17.58
N ASN A 67 4.40 -17.42 16.76
CA ASN A 67 5.67 -18.03 17.19
C ASN A 67 6.77 -17.00 17.42
N ILE A 68 6.61 -15.78 16.93
CA ILE A 68 7.57 -14.68 17.07
C ILE A 68 7.13 -13.79 18.21
N THR A 69 8.06 -13.47 19.12
CA THR A 69 7.78 -12.79 20.37
C THR A 69 8.01 -11.28 20.30
N SER A 70 8.71 -10.78 19.26
CA SER A 70 8.98 -9.35 19.13
C SER A 70 8.97 -8.87 17.68
N ALA A 71 8.59 -7.61 17.49
CA ALA A 71 8.67 -6.94 16.18
C ALA A 71 10.10 -6.91 15.63
N LYS A 72 11.12 -6.82 16.49
CA LYS A 72 12.54 -6.82 16.09
C LYS A 72 12.94 -8.19 15.51
N GLU A 73 12.54 -9.30 16.15
CA GLU A 73 12.78 -10.64 15.63
C GLU A 73 12.05 -10.89 14.31
N LEU A 74 10.82 -10.36 14.18
CA LEU A 74 10.04 -10.44 12.97
C LEU A 74 10.73 -9.73 11.80
N VAL A 75 11.13 -8.47 12.02
CA VAL A 75 11.80 -7.64 11.01
C VAL A 75 13.14 -8.24 10.59
N ALA A 76 13.89 -8.85 11.52
CA ALA A 76 15.16 -9.51 11.22
C ALA A 76 15.04 -10.71 10.25
N GLN A 77 13.84 -11.26 10.06
CA GLN A 77 13.58 -12.33 9.09
C GLN A 77 13.13 -11.80 7.72
N MET A 78 12.81 -10.51 7.63
CA MET A 78 12.46 -9.87 6.37
C MET A 78 13.74 -9.48 5.63
N LYS A 79 13.76 -9.73 4.32
CA LYS A 79 14.91 -9.38 3.46
C LYS A 79 14.56 -8.18 2.59
N VAL A 80 13.71 -8.42 1.61
CA VAL A 80 13.24 -7.42 0.67
C VAL A 80 11.81 -7.72 0.27
N GLY A 81 11.03 -6.68 0.02
CA GLY A 81 9.62 -6.80 -0.34
C GLY A 81 9.26 -6.17 -1.68
N TRP A 82 8.03 -6.46 -2.06
CA TRP A 82 7.39 -5.96 -3.25
C TRP A 82 6.00 -5.40 -2.90
N ASN A 83 5.68 -4.18 -3.34
CA ASN A 83 4.36 -3.59 -3.21
C ASN A 83 3.48 -3.99 -4.40
N LEU A 84 2.27 -4.44 -4.13
CA LEU A 84 1.22 -4.64 -5.12
C LEU A 84 0.51 -3.28 -5.38
N GLY A 85 1.24 -2.31 -5.93
CA GLY A 85 0.73 -0.96 -6.11
C GLY A 85 -0.22 -0.80 -7.29
N ASN A 86 -1.07 0.22 -7.24
CA ASN A 86 -2.07 0.57 -8.24
C ASN A 86 -3.06 -0.56 -8.57
N THR A 87 -3.49 -1.29 -7.55
CA THR A 87 -4.50 -2.37 -7.65
C THR A 87 -5.61 -2.16 -6.61
N LEU A 88 -5.55 -2.83 -5.47
CA LEU A 88 -6.54 -2.66 -4.39
C LEU A 88 -6.46 -1.27 -3.73
N ASP A 89 -5.39 -0.52 -3.96
CA ASP A 89 -5.25 0.88 -3.57
C ASP A 89 -5.90 1.87 -4.56
N SER A 90 -6.43 1.40 -5.69
CA SER A 90 -7.11 2.24 -6.68
C SER A 90 -8.40 2.82 -6.11
N THR A 91 -8.62 4.13 -6.31
CA THR A 91 -9.78 4.87 -5.76
C THR A 91 -10.91 5.10 -6.77
N GLY A 92 -10.80 4.54 -7.96
CA GLY A 92 -11.84 4.61 -9.00
C GLY A 92 -12.63 3.32 -9.11
N GLY A 93 -13.76 3.36 -9.83
CA GLY A 93 -14.59 2.17 -10.05
C GLY A 93 -15.54 1.86 -8.88
N GLU A 94 -16.26 0.74 -9.01
CA GLU A 94 -17.25 0.27 -8.02
C GLU A 94 -16.99 -1.20 -7.68
N GLY A 95 -17.26 -1.59 -6.44
CA GLY A 95 -17.10 -2.93 -5.93
C GLY A 95 -15.72 -3.50 -6.24
N VAL A 96 -15.61 -4.80 -6.43
CA VAL A 96 -14.32 -5.48 -6.75
C VAL A 96 -13.69 -5.04 -8.07
N GLY A 97 -14.45 -4.41 -8.97
CA GLY A 97 -13.92 -3.84 -10.22
C GLY A 97 -12.99 -2.65 -10.01
N ALA A 98 -13.03 -2.01 -8.84
CA ALA A 98 -12.13 -0.92 -8.47
C ALA A 98 -10.66 -1.31 -8.58
N GLU A 99 -10.30 -2.57 -8.27
CA GLU A 99 -8.94 -3.11 -8.37
C GLU A 99 -8.26 -2.85 -9.73
N THR A 100 -9.04 -2.75 -10.80
CA THR A 100 -8.51 -2.55 -12.17
C THR A 100 -8.68 -1.13 -12.69
N SER A 101 -9.26 -0.23 -11.89
CA SER A 101 -9.67 1.11 -12.35
C SER A 101 -8.50 2.00 -12.77
N TRP A 102 -7.30 1.76 -12.25
CA TRP A 102 -6.07 2.46 -12.64
C TRP A 102 -5.27 1.74 -13.73
N GLY A 103 -5.87 0.74 -14.40
CA GLY A 103 -5.35 0.10 -15.62
C GLY A 103 -4.52 -1.16 -15.40
N ASN A 104 -4.27 -1.57 -14.16
CA ASN A 104 -3.70 -2.87 -13.88
C ASN A 104 -4.72 -4.00 -14.08
N LEU A 105 -4.24 -5.22 -14.23
CA LEU A 105 -5.06 -6.42 -14.28
C LEU A 105 -5.43 -6.86 -12.85
N LEU A 106 -6.49 -7.66 -12.75
CA LEU A 106 -6.80 -8.38 -11.51
C LEU A 106 -5.57 -9.14 -11.02
N THR A 107 -5.28 -9.02 -9.74
CA THR A 107 -4.19 -9.78 -9.09
C THR A 107 -4.53 -11.25 -9.07
N THR A 108 -3.59 -12.08 -9.46
CA THR A 108 -3.74 -13.52 -9.48
C THR A 108 -2.68 -14.22 -8.64
N LYS A 109 -2.99 -15.41 -8.13
CA LYS A 109 -2.02 -16.21 -7.39
C LYS A 109 -0.72 -16.47 -8.18
N PRO A 110 -0.74 -16.82 -9.49
CA PRO A 110 0.49 -16.98 -10.28
C PRO A 110 1.37 -15.73 -10.32
N MET A 111 0.80 -14.53 -10.26
CA MET A 111 1.56 -13.28 -10.16
C MET A 111 2.36 -13.23 -8.86
N ILE A 112 1.72 -13.51 -7.74
CA ILE A 112 2.38 -13.51 -6.42
C ILE A 112 3.36 -14.68 -6.29
N ASP A 113 3.05 -15.84 -6.86
CA ASP A 113 3.97 -16.98 -6.95
C ASP A 113 5.28 -16.59 -7.66
N LEU A 114 5.19 -15.80 -8.74
CA LEU A 114 6.36 -15.31 -9.47
C LEU A 114 7.19 -14.32 -8.65
N VAL A 115 6.54 -13.41 -7.91
CA VAL A 115 7.20 -12.49 -6.98
C VAL A 115 7.97 -13.26 -5.91
N LYS A 116 7.33 -14.25 -5.27
CA LYS A 116 7.96 -15.14 -4.30
C LYS A 116 9.13 -15.90 -4.90
N LYS A 117 8.96 -16.45 -6.10
CA LYS A 117 10.00 -17.22 -6.81
C LYS A 117 11.25 -16.38 -7.12
N ALA A 118 11.10 -15.09 -7.37
CA ALA A 118 12.24 -14.19 -7.57
C ALA A 118 13.09 -13.98 -6.31
N GLY A 119 12.53 -14.23 -5.12
CA GLY A 119 13.25 -14.10 -3.84
C GLY A 119 12.63 -13.08 -2.87
N PHE A 120 11.63 -12.30 -3.30
CA PHE A 120 10.91 -11.41 -2.39
C PHE A 120 10.23 -12.23 -1.28
N ASN A 121 10.45 -11.82 -0.03
CA ASN A 121 9.84 -12.52 1.11
C ASN A 121 8.85 -11.65 1.90
N VAL A 122 8.64 -10.39 1.47
CA VAL A 122 7.61 -9.50 1.98
C VAL A 122 6.70 -9.06 0.83
N LEU A 123 5.40 -9.14 1.03
CA LEU A 123 4.37 -8.60 0.13
C LEU A 123 3.63 -7.49 0.87
N ARG A 124 3.70 -6.24 0.41
CA ARG A 124 2.82 -5.20 0.89
C ARG A 124 1.61 -5.10 -0.03
N VAL A 125 0.42 -5.15 0.56
CA VAL A 125 -0.89 -5.10 -0.10
C VAL A 125 -1.54 -3.79 0.27
N PRO A 126 -1.30 -2.72 -0.52
CA PRO A 126 -1.98 -1.44 -0.34
C PRO A 126 -3.46 -1.58 -0.66
N VAL A 127 -4.34 -1.07 0.22
CA VAL A 127 -5.79 -1.14 0.03
C VAL A 127 -6.45 0.18 0.37
N SER A 128 -7.27 0.69 -0.54
CA SER A 128 -8.18 1.82 -0.29
C SER A 128 -9.56 1.29 0.09
N TRP A 129 -10.10 1.77 1.20
CA TRP A 129 -11.33 1.26 1.80
C TRP A 129 -12.49 2.26 1.73
N GLY A 130 -12.18 3.58 1.67
CA GLY A 130 -13.17 4.64 1.81
C GLY A 130 -14.30 4.58 0.79
N THR A 131 -14.02 4.17 -0.46
CA THR A 131 -15.01 3.99 -1.52
C THR A 131 -15.77 2.66 -1.43
N HIS A 132 -15.39 1.80 -0.49
CA HIS A 132 -15.98 0.48 -0.23
C HIS A 132 -16.63 0.39 1.16
N MET A 133 -16.94 1.54 1.77
CA MET A 133 -17.68 1.63 3.03
C MET A 133 -18.99 2.39 2.82
N ASP A 134 -20.00 1.98 3.55
CA ASP A 134 -21.28 2.71 3.61
C ASP A 134 -21.24 3.90 4.58
N GLU A 135 -22.39 4.57 4.78
CA GLU A 135 -22.52 5.74 5.66
C GLU A 135 -22.30 5.41 7.15
N ASP A 136 -22.42 4.16 7.55
CA ASP A 136 -22.14 3.66 8.91
C ASP A 136 -20.70 3.11 9.05
N TYR A 137 -19.87 3.28 8.01
CA TYR A 137 -18.49 2.78 7.90
C TYR A 137 -18.38 1.25 7.87
N VAL A 138 -19.42 0.57 7.37
CA VAL A 138 -19.39 -0.88 7.14
C VAL A 138 -18.76 -1.16 5.79
N VAL A 139 -17.72 -1.99 5.79
CA VAL A 139 -16.99 -2.40 4.58
C VAL A 139 -17.84 -3.37 3.77
N ASP A 140 -17.90 -3.17 2.45
CA ASP A 140 -18.49 -4.13 1.51
C ASP A 140 -17.84 -5.51 1.67
N GLU A 141 -18.68 -6.53 1.89
CA GLU A 141 -18.21 -7.89 2.16
C GLU A 141 -17.46 -8.49 0.97
N ALA A 142 -17.91 -8.20 -0.26
CA ALA A 142 -17.22 -8.70 -1.45
C ALA A 142 -15.84 -8.05 -1.63
N TRP A 143 -15.67 -6.78 -1.22
CA TRP A 143 -14.36 -6.14 -1.18
C TRP A 143 -13.46 -6.74 -0.11
N MET A 144 -13.98 -6.95 1.10
CA MET A 144 -13.24 -7.60 2.18
C MET A 144 -12.81 -9.01 1.80
N ASP A 145 -13.68 -9.78 1.15
CA ASP A 145 -13.37 -11.12 0.63
C ASP A 145 -12.27 -11.08 -0.44
N ARG A 146 -12.30 -10.08 -1.34
CA ARG A 146 -11.28 -9.91 -2.37
C ARG A 146 -9.91 -9.54 -1.76
N VAL A 147 -9.90 -8.64 -0.79
CA VAL A 147 -8.68 -8.28 -0.07
C VAL A 147 -8.11 -9.51 0.64
N GLN A 148 -8.95 -10.29 1.31
CA GLN A 148 -8.51 -11.53 1.97
C GLN A 148 -7.92 -12.52 0.97
N GLU A 149 -8.54 -12.72 -0.19
CA GLU A 149 -8.04 -13.60 -1.24
C GLU A 149 -6.62 -13.21 -1.68
N VAL A 150 -6.36 -11.91 -1.88
CA VAL A 150 -5.04 -11.42 -2.29
C VAL A 150 -4.02 -11.54 -1.16
N VAL A 151 -4.41 -11.27 0.08
CA VAL A 151 -3.58 -11.49 1.27
C VAL A 151 -3.18 -12.97 1.36
N ASP A 152 -4.13 -13.89 1.13
CA ASP A 152 -3.90 -15.33 1.16
C ASP A 152 -2.89 -15.78 0.09
N TYR A 153 -2.86 -15.18 -1.09
CA TYR A 153 -1.85 -15.49 -2.11
C TYR A 153 -0.42 -15.34 -1.59
N GLY A 154 -0.14 -14.27 -0.86
CA GLY A 154 1.18 -14.04 -0.25
C GLY A 154 1.40 -14.89 1.00
N TYR A 155 0.42 -14.91 1.89
CA TYR A 155 0.51 -15.57 3.18
C TYR A 155 0.71 -17.08 3.06
N ASP A 156 -0.05 -17.75 2.16
CA ASP A 156 0.06 -19.19 1.90
C ASP A 156 1.36 -19.54 1.15
N ASN A 157 1.95 -18.60 0.44
CA ASN A 157 3.30 -18.74 -0.11
C ASN A 157 4.42 -18.57 0.93
N GLY A 158 4.08 -18.40 2.21
CA GLY A 158 5.04 -18.21 3.28
C GLY A 158 5.74 -16.87 3.25
N MET A 159 5.14 -15.84 2.64
CA MET A 159 5.62 -14.47 2.69
C MET A 159 5.14 -13.76 3.97
N TYR A 160 5.87 -12.76 4.42
CA TYR A 160 5.34 -11.74 5.31
C TYR A 160 4.41 -10.85 4.51
N VAL A 161 3.20 -10.60 5.00
CA VAL A 161 2.21 -9.77 4.31
C VAL A 161 1.91 -8.55 5.15
N ILE A 162 1.97 -7.36 4.55
CA ILE A 162 1.61 -6.10 5.18
C ILE A 162 0.32 -5.62 4.52
N LEU A 163 -0.74 -5.48 5.32
CA LEU A 163 -2.04 -4.96 4.92
C LEU A 163 -2.27 -3.59 5.54
N ASN A 164 -2.72 -2.60 4.75
CA ASN A 164 -2.88 -1.23 5.23
C ASN A 164 -4.21 -0.58 4.85
N THR A 165 -4.37 0.71 5.26
CA THR A 165 -5.28 1.67 4.65
C THR A 165 -4.45 2.66 3.82
N HIS A 166 -4.77 2.81 2.51
CA HIS A 166 -3.83 3.42 1.58
C HIS A 166 -4.26 4.81 1.08
N HIS A 167 -4.98 4.93 -0.03
CA HIS A 167 -5.40 6.21 -0.59
C HIS A 167 -6.76 6.64 -0.02
N GLU A 168 -6.73 7.08 1.22
CA GLU A 168 -7.93 7.52 1.92
C GLU A 168 -8.04 9.04 1.90
N GLU A 169 -9.05 9.58 1.25
CA GLU A 169 -9.25 11.03 1.18
C GLU A 169 -9.72 11.60 2.53
N TRP A 170 -10.41 10.80 3.32
CA TRP A 170 -11.03 11.22 4.58
C TRP A 170 -10.02 11.47 5.70
N TYR A 171 -8.85 10.82 5.75
CA TYR A 171 -7.92 10.98 6.88
C TYR A 171 -6.96 12.19 6.76
N MET A 172 -7.34 13.26 6.06
CA MET A 172 -6.56 14.49 6.08
C MET A 172 -6.39 14.97 7.54
N PRO A 173 -5.14 15.17 8.04
CA PRO A 173 -4.89 15.41 9.46
C PRO A 173 -5.12 16.88 9.83
N LYS A 174 -6.38 17.32 9.79
CA LYS A 174 -6.86 18.64 10.21
C LYS A 174 -7.74 18.52 11.44
N GLU A 175 -7.64 19.52 12.33
CA GLU A 175 -8.39 19.53 13.59
C GLU A 175 -9.91 19.47 13.36
N GLU A 176 -10.41 20.14 12.33
CA GLU A 176 -11.82 20.15 11.95
C GLU A 176 -12.38 18.79 11.54
N PHE A 177 -11.54 17.86 11.08
CA PHE A 177 -11.93 16.52 10.63
C PHE A 177 -11.51 15.43 11.62
N ALA A 178 -10.68 15.76 12.61
CA ALA A 178 -9.99 14.76 13.43
C ALA A 178 -10.95 13.83 14.18
N GLU A 179 -12.04 14.34 14.76
CA GLU A 179 -13.00 13.52 15.51
C GLU A 179 -13.67 12.46 14.63
N GLU A 180 -14.17 12.86 13.46
CA GLU A 180 -14.82 11.94 12.53
C GLU A 180 -13.82 10.96 11.90
N ASN A 181 -12.62 11.43 11.54
CA ASN A 181 -11.56 10.58 11.01
C ASN A 181 -11.14 9.49 12.01
N LEU A 182 -11.03 9.82 13.29
CA LEU A 182 -10.70 8.85 14.34
C LEU A 182 -11.79 7.80 14.49
N LYS A 183 -13.06 8.22 14.45
CA LYS A 183 -14.21 7.31 14.50
C LYS A 183 -14.21 6.35 13.30
N GLN A 184 -14.05 6.89 12.08
CA GLN A 184 -14.01 6.11 10.85
C GLN A 184 -12.84 5.12 10.86
N LEU A 185 -11.64 5.57 11.26
CA LEU A 185 -10.45 4.73 11.37
C LEU A 185 -10.68 3.58 12.36
N GLY A 186 -11.26 3.87 13.53
CA GLY A 186 -11.60 2.84 14.51
C GLY A 186 -12.55 1.80 13.96
N LYS A 187 -13.65 2.24 13.33
CA LYS A 187 -14.64 1.35 12.72
C LYS A 187 -14.08 0.48 11.61
N LEU A 188 -13.22 1.03 10.77
CA LEU A 188 -12.54 0.28 9.72
C LEU A 188 -11.63 -0.80 10.32
N TRP A 189 -10.77 -0.41 11.26
CA TRP A 189 -9.82 -1.37 11.86
C TRP A 189 -10.49 -2.41 12.76
N GLU A 190 -11.66 -2.12 13.38
CA GLU A 190 -12.47 -3.15 14.05
C GLU A 190 -12.80 -4.31 13.09
N GLN A 191 -13.24 -3.99 11.87
CA GLN A 191 -13.66 -4.97 10.86
C GLN A 191 -12.47 -5.72 10.26
N ILE A 192 -11.39 -5.01 9.90
CA ILE A 192 -10.15 -5.64 9.39
C ILE A 192 -9.56 -6.55 10.46
N ALA A 193 -9.44 -6.08 11.70
CA ALA A 193 -8.88 -6.84 12.79
C ALA A 193 -9.69 -8.12 13.09
N GLU A 194 -11.01 -8.06 13.05
CA GLU A 194 -11.86 -9.24 13.25
C GLU A 194 -11.74 -10.24 12.10
N ARG A 195 -11.75 -9.78 10.83
CA ARG A 195 -11.59 -10.65 9.65
C ARG A 195 -10.28 -11.44 9.69
N PHE A 196 -9.20 -10.81 10.08
CA PHE A 196 -7.86 -11.40 10.04
C PHE A 196 -7.33 -11.87 11.40
N LYS A 197 -8.20 -11.96 12.40
CA LYS A 197 -7.85 -12.27 13.80
C LYS A 197 -7.06 -13.57 13.99
N GLY A 198 -7.38 -14.59 13.20
CA GLY A 198 -6.76 -15.90 13.29
C GLY A 198 -5.45 -16.08 12.52
N TYR A 199 -5.01 -15.07 11.75
CA TYR A 199 -3.72 -15.12 11.04
C TYR A 199 -2.56 -15.00 12.03
N GLY A 200 -1.48 -15.74 11.80
CA GLY A 200 -0.26 -15.73 12.64
C GLY A 200 0.63 -14.51 12.38
N GLU A 201 1.86 -14.56 12.90
CA GLU A 201 2.82 -13.47 12.93
C GLU A 201 3.22 -12.91 11.56
N ARG A 202 3.05 -13.69 10.47
CA ARG A 202 3.42 -13.23 9.13
C ARG A 202 2.44 -12.23 8.50
N LEU A 203 1.27 -11.99 9.12
CA LEU A 203 0.39 -10.89 8.72
C LEU A 203 0.61 -9.71 9.66
N ILE A 204 1.00 -8.59 9.09
CA ILE A 204 1.30 -7.32 9.76
C ILE A 204 0.26 -6.30 9.31
N PHE A 205 -0.22 -5.46 10.22
CA PHE A 205 -1.12 -4.36 9.88
C PHE A 205 -0.36 -3.03 9.90
N GLU A 206 -0.58 -2.19 8.89
CA GLU A 206 -0.08 -0.82 8.80
C GLU A 206 -1.26 0.14 8.88
N GLY A 207 -1.30 0.96 9.91
CA GLY A 207 -2.48 1.71 10.33
C GLY A 207 -3.01 2.69 9.29
N VAL A 208 -2.12 3.49 8.72
CA VAL A 208 -2.38 4.48 7.67
C VAL A 208 -1.17 4.60 6.75
N ASN A 209 -1.37 4.89 5.46
CA ASN A 209 -0.29 5.01 4.50
C ASN A 209 0.50 6.32 4.66
N GLU A 210 0.01 7.41 4.09
CA GLU A 210 0.68 8.72 4.03
C GLU A 210 -0.28 9.87 4.43
N PRO A 211 -0.73 9.92 5.69
CA PRO A 211 -1.64 10.96 6.13
C PRO A 211 -0.97 12.34 6.06
N ARG A 212 -1.52 13.24 5.24
CA ARG A 212 -0.93 14.56 5.00
C ARG A 212 -1.98 15.61 4.62
N LEU A 213 -1.58 16.87 4.69
CA LEU A 213 -2.39 18.04 4.31
C LEU A 213 -2.43 18.22 2.78
N ARG A 214 -3.17 17.33 2.09
CA ARG A 214 -3.21 17.30 0.62
C ARG A 214 -3.63 18.61 0.03
N GLY A 215 -2.86 19.10 -0.96
CA GLY A 215 -3.15 20.35 -1.68
C GLY A 215 -2.79 21.62 -0.91
N GLU A 216 -2.20 21.54 0.29
CA GLU A 216 -1.78 22.70 1.08
C GLU A 216 -0.28 22.95 0.97
N GLY A 217 0.15 24.20 1.27
CA GLY A 217 1.56 24.57 1.18
C GLY A 217 2.49 23.78 2.12
N ALA A 218 1.95 23.16 3.16
CA ALA A 218 2.66 22.31 4.11
C ALA A 218 2.47 20.80 3.86
N GLU A 219 1.96 20.42 2.71
CA GLU A 219 1.56 19.03 2.41
C GLU A 219 2.61 18.00 2.82
N TRP A 220 3.88 18.20 2.46
CA TRP A 220 4.94 17.22 2.71
C TRP A 220 5.71 17.45 4.01
N VAL A 221 5.68 18.66 4.55
CA VAL A 221 6.41 19.03 5.79
C VAL A 221 5.52 18.85 7.01
N GLY A 222 4.23 19.15 6.89
CA GLY A 222 3.29 19.21 8.01
C GLY A 222 3.57 20.38 8.96
N ASP A 223 2.71 20.49 9.96
CA ASP A 223 2.88 21.36 11.12
C ASP A 223 2.72 20.57 12.42
N ALA A 224 2.82 21.22 13.57
CA ALA A 224 2.71 20.54 14.87
C ALA A 224 1.32 19.92 15.08
N ALA A 225 0.25 20.61 14.64
CA ALA A 225 -1.12 20.16 14.82
C ALA A 225 -1.41 18.92 13.97
N SER A 226 -1.03 18.94 12.69
CA SER A 226 -1.21 17.81 11.79
C SER A 226 -0.42 16.57 12.21
N ARG A 227 0.82 16.74 12.71
CA ARG A 227 1.61 15.64 13.29
C ARG A 227 0.98 15.06 14.55
N ASP A 228 0.41 15.89 15.42
CA ASP A 228 -0.30 15.42 16.62
C ASP A 228 -1.57 14.64 16.25
N ILE A 229 -2.27 15.02 15.17
CA ILE A 229 -3.44 14.26 14.67
C ILE A 229 -2.99 12.90 14.11
N VAL A 230 -1.89 12.84 13.37
CA VAL A 230 -1.33 11.55 12.89
C VAL A 230 -0.96 10.65 14.07
N ASN A 231 -0.43 11.20 15.17
CA ASN A 231 -0.19 10.41 16.38
C ASN A 231 -1.49 9.89 17.03
N LYS A 232 -2.59 10.66 16.96
CA LYS A 232 -3.91 10.16 17.41
C LYS A 232 -4.45 9.03 16.49
N TYR A 233 -4.17 9.08 15.18
CA TYR A 233 -4.48 7.96 14.28
C TYR A 233 -3.72 6.70 14.69
N ALA A 234 -2.43 6.83 14.98
CA ALA A 234 -1.61 5.71 15.47
C ALA A 234 -2.16 5.13 16.78
N GLU A 235 -2.53 5.97 17.74
CA GLU A 235 -3.13 5.53 19.01
C GLU A 235 -4.46 4.82 18.81
N THR A 236 -5.36 5.38 17.99
CA THR A 236 -6.68 4.78 17.68
C THR A 236 -6.50 3.43 17.02
N PHE A 237 -5.65 3.34 16.01
CA PHE A 237 -5.35 2.09 15.31
C PHE A 237 -4.84 1.01 16.27
N VAL A 238 -3.80 1.32 17.05
CA VAL A 238 -3.21 0.37 18.01
C VAL A 238 -4.26 -0.11 19.02
N ASN A 239 -4.98 0.81 19.64
CA ASN A 239 -5.98 0.48 20.65
C ASN A 239 -7.10 -0.41 20.08
N THR A 240 -7.59 -0.07 18.88
CA THR A 240 -8.65 -0.84 18.20
C THR A 240 -8.19 -2.25 17.89
N VAL A 241 -7.01 -2.40 17.27
CA VAL A 241 -6.50 -3.74 16.91
C VAL A 241 -6.21 -4.57 18.16
N ARG A 242 -5.59 -4.01 19.19
CA ARG A 242 -5.31 -4.73 20.46
C ARG A 242 -6.59 -5.17 21.16
N ALA A 243 -7.63 -4.33 21.17
CA ALA A 243 -8.91 -4.64 21.80
C ALA A 243 -9.66 -5.81 21.12
N SER A 244 -9.42 -6.08 19.84
CA SER A 244 -10.04 -7.21 19.13
C SER A 244 -9.59 -8.58 19.65
N GLY A 245 -8.45 -8.66 20.35
CA GLY A 245 -7.94 -9.87 21.00
C GLY A 245 -7.44 -10.95 20.01
N GLY A 246 -7.37 -12.19 20.45
CA GLY A 246 -6.77 -13.28 19.66
C GLY A 246 -5.33 -12.96 19.28
N ASN A 247 -4.90 -13.33 18.07
CA ASN A 247 -3.55 -13.04 17.57
C ASN A 247 -3.27 -11.54 17.43
N ASN A 248 -4.30 -10.70 17.37
CA ASN A 248 -4.13 -9.24 17.27
C ASN A 248 -3.61 -8.60 18.57
N ALA A 249 -3.72 -9.30 19.72
CA ALA A 249 -3.11 -8.83 20.96
C ALA A 249 -1.58 -8.70 20.86
N GLU A 250 -0.94 -9.58 20.09
CA GLU A 250 0.52 -9.66 19.92
C GLU A 250 1.00 -9.34 18.50
N ARG A 251 0.09 -9.18 17.53
CA ARG A 251 0.40 -8.90 16.14
C ARG A 251 1.33 -7.70 15.99
N ALA A 252 2.32 -7.78 15.11
CA ALA A 252 3.12 -6.61 14.74
C ALA A 252 2.26 -5.56 14.00
N LEU A 253 2.35 -4.32 14.46
CA LEU A 253 1.64 -3.18 13.89
C LEU A 253 2.65 -2.16 13.37
N MET A 254 2.40 -1.61 12.19
CA MET A 254 3.24 -0.59 11.58
C MET A 254 2.61 0.79 11.75
N LEU A 255 3.42 1.74 12.22
CA LEU A 255 3.05 3.14 12.38
C LEU A 255 3.85 4.00 11.41
N THR A 256 3.19 4.94 10.76
CA THR A 256 3.81 5.90 9.86
C THR A 256 3.93 7.28 10.53
N PRO A 257 5.05 7.99 10.38
CA PRO A 257 5.10 9.41 10.69
C PRO A 257 4.22 10.20 9.71
N TYR A 258 4.01 11.48 9.99
CA TYR A 258 3.33 12.38 9.05
C TYR A 258 3.85 12.18 7.62
N ALA A 259 2.95 11.93 6.66
CA ALA A 259 3.24 11.65 5.25
C ALA A 259 4.17 10.43 5.01
N ALA A 260 4.28 9.49 5.95
CA ALA A 260 5.31 8.43 5.98
C ALA A 260 6.75 8.97 5.72
N SER A 261 6.96 10.24 5.98
CA SER A 261 8.11 11.03 5.54
C SER A 261 9.41 10.64 6.24
N SER A 262 10.49 10.63 5.47
CA SER A 262 11.87 10.45 5.95
C SER A 262 12.50 11.72 6.55
N MET A 263 11.78 12.85 6.57
CA MET A 263 12.28 14.11 7.15
C MET A 263 12.50 13.98 8.65
N PRO A 264 13.66 14.42 9.19
CA PRO A 264 13.98 14.24 10.60
C PRO A 264 12.96 14.81 11.58
N GLU A 265 12.32 15.93 11.24
CA GLU A 265 11.25 16.54 12.06
C GLU A 265 9.99 15.67 12.13
N ASN A 266 9.62 14.99 11.06
CA ASN A 266 8.47 14.08 11.03
C ASN A 266 8.79 12.76 11.75
N LEU A 267 10.00 12.22 11.52
CA LEU A 267 10.47 11.03 12.23
C LEU A 267 10.49 11.24 13.76
N LYS A 268 11.01 12.38 14.23
CA LYS A 268 11.07 12.73 15.66
C LYS A 268 9.72 13.05 16.29
N ALA A 269 8.76 13.48 15.48
CA ALA A 269 7.42 13.82 15.95
C ALA A 269 6.53 12.60 16.15
N LEU A 270 6.89 11.45 15.57
CA LEU A 270 6.12 10.20 15.76
C LEU A 270 6.18 9.76 17.22
N LYS A 271 5.00 9.54 17.81
CA LYS A 271 4.83 9.03 19.17
C LYS A 271 4.32 7.60 19.08
N ILE A 272 5.06 6.69 19.69
CA ILE A 272 4.60 5.31 19.85
C ILE A 272 3.67 5.28 21.07
N PRO A 273 2.41 4.79 20.94
CA PRO A 273 1.48 4.70 22.05
C PRO A 273 2.03 3.85 23.19
N GLU A 274 1.70 4.22 24.44
CA GLU A 274 2.05 3.41 25.60
C GLU A 274 1.39 2.02 25.51
N ASN A 275 2.12 0.98 25.89
CA ASN A 275 1.66 -0.41 25.84
C ASN A 275 1.25 -0.92 24.45
N ALA A 276 1.77 -0.31 23.37
CA ALA A 276 1.46 -0.70 22.01
C ALA A 276 1.92 -2.12 21.64
N GLY A 277 2.88 -2.70 22.40
CA GLY A 277 3.43 -4.03 22.12
C GLY A 277 4.37 -4.02 20.89
N ASN A 278 4.19 -4.97 20.01
CA ASN A 278 5.02 -5.18 18.82
C ASN A 278 4.78 -4.08 17.77
N ILE A 279 5.61 -3.02 17.78
CA ILE A 279 5.53 -1.90 16.86
C ILE A 279 6.73 -1.88 15.91
N ILE A 280 6.45 -1.55 14.65
CA ILE A 280 7.40 -1.28 13.57
C ILE A 280 7.12 0.13 13.06
N VAL A 281 8.14 0.90 12.72
CA VAL A 281 7.95 2.19 12.04
C VAL A 281 8.06 1.99 10.53
N SER A 282 7.08 2.50 9.78
CA SER A 282 7.08 2.52 8.31
C SER A 282 7.51 3.89 7.81
N VAL A 283 8.49 3.92 6.92
CA VAL A 283 9.00 5.14 6.29
C VAL A 283 8.99 4.96 4.78
N HIS A 284 8.55 5.97 4.03
CA HIS A 284 8.64 5.99 2.57
C HIS A 284 9.76 6.93 2.14
N ALA A 285 10.66 6.44 1.27
CA ALA A 285 11.83 7.21 0.89
C ALA A 285 12.33 6.86 -0.51
N TYR A 286 11.89 7.64 -1.49
CA TYR A 286 12.33 7.57 -2.87
C TYR A 286 13.55 8.48 -3.09
N LEU A 287 14.74 7.96 -2.84
CA LEU A 287 15.99 8.73 -2.84
C LEU A 287 17.05 8.14 -3.79
N PRO A 288 17.91 8.98 -4.38
CA PRO A 288 17.87 10.46 -4.36
C PRO A 288 16.63 10.99 -5.07
N TYR A 289 15.93 11.97 -4.48
CA TYR A 289 14.62 12.43 -4.96
C TYR A 289 14.59 12.75 -6.46
N SER A 290 15.53 13.56 -6.94
CA SER A 290 15.59 13.96 -8.36
C SER A 290 15.82 12.80 -9.32
N PHE A 291 16.48 11.72 -8.88
CA PHE A 291 16.71 10.52 -9.66
C PHE A 291 15.53 9.52 -9.53
N ALA A 292 15.10 9.28 -8.29
CA ALA A 292 14.23 8.18 -7.95
C ALA A 292 12.73 8.48 -8.13
N LEU A 293 12.27 9.71 -7.81
CA LEU A 293 10.85 10.06 -7.83
C LEU A 293 10.49 11.13 -8.85
N ASP A 294 11.26 12.21 -8.97
CA ASP A 294 10.95 13.29 -9.89
C ASP A 294 11.06 12.81 -11.35
N THR A 295 9.91 12.66 -12.02
CA THR A 295 9.83 12.19 -13.41
C THR A 295 10.52 13.12 -14.40
N LYS A 296 10.74 14.38 -14.03
CA LYS A 296 11.45 15.41 -14.81
C LYS A 296 12.87 15.66 -14.32
N GLY A 297 13.26 14.97 -13.24
CA GLY A 297 14.59 15.06 -12.65
C GLY A 297 15.65 14.35 -13.48
N THR A 298 16.82 14.16 -12.87
CA THR A 298 17.96 13.51 -13.55
C THR A 298 17.71 12.04 -13.86
N ASP A 299 18.21 11.58 -14.98
CA ASP A 299 18.32 10.16 -15.34
C ASP A 299 19.69 9.54 -14.97
N VAL A 300 20.60 10.37 -14.47
CA VAL A 300 21.96 9.96 -14.03
C VAL A 300 21.98 9.84 -12.51
N TYR A 301 22.36 8.66 -12.02
CA TYR A 301 22.56 8.42 -10.60
C TYR A 301 23.92 8.97 -10.16
N ASP A 302 23.92 9.73 -9.06
CA ASP A 302 25.14 10.19 -8.38
C ASP A 302 25.27 9.48 -7.01
N PRO A 303 26.19 8.53 -6.85
CA PRO A 303 26.40 7.82 -5.59
C PRO A 303 26.91 8.74 -4.45
N ASN A 304 27.40 9.93 -4.77
CA ASN A 304 27.92 10.89 -3.80
C ASN A 304 26.85 11.94 -3.39
N ASN A 305 25.60 11.82 -3.83
CA ASN A 305 24.52 12.77 -3.53
C ASN A 305 24.28 12.94 -2.02
N GLY A 306 24.54 11.90 -1.21
CA GLY A 306 24.46 11.96 0.25
C GLY A 306 23.05 11.76 0.83
N GLU A 307 21.98 11.75 0.04
CA GLU A 307 20.59 11.59 0.53
C GLU A 307 20.38 10.20 1.17
N ILE A 308 20.81 9.13 0.50
CA ILE A 308 20.70 7.76 1.01
C ILE A 308 21.45 7.57 2.33
N PRO A 309 22.75 7.92 2.46
CA PRO A 309 23.46 7.82 3.73
C PRO A 309 22.84 8.67 4.85
N ASN A 310 22.29 9.84 4.52
CA ASN A 310 21.60 10.70 5.50
C ASN A 310 20.30 10.08 6.00
N LEU A 311 19.52 9.46 5.12
CA LEU A 311 18.31 8.74 5.48
C LEU A 311 18.63 7.68 6.57
N PHE A 312 19.52 6.74 6.27
CA PHE A 312 19.81 5.62 7.15
C PHE A 312 20.51 6.05 8.45
N ARG A 313 21.32 7.12 8.42
CA ARG A 313 21.86 7.73 9.65
C ARG A 313 20.75 8.27 10.55
N ASN A 314 19.74 8.96 9.98
CA ASN A 314 18.62 9.49 10.76
C ASN A 314 17.76 8.35 11.32
N ILE A 315 17.41 7.37 10.50
CA ILE A 315 16.65 6.18 10.95
C ILE A 315 17.39 5.47 12.08
N LYS A 316 18.71 5.24 11.91
CA LYS A 316 19.51 4.60 12.93
C LYS A 316 19.46 5.34 14.25
N SER A 317 19.74 6.66 14.22
CA SER A 317 19.85 7.47 15.45
C SER A 317 18.49 7.70 16.16
N ILE A 318 17.39 7.76 15.38
CA ILE A 318 16.06 8.07 15.95
C ILE A 318 15.37 6.80 16.43
N PHE A 319 15.49 5.68 15.68
CA PHE A 319 14.72 4.47 15.97
C PHE A 319 15.58 3.25 16.31
N ILE A 320 16.54 2.85 15.47
CA ILE A 320 17.26 1.59 15.64
C ILE A 320 18.10 1.60 16.93
N ASP A 321 18.81 2.70 17.22
CA ASP A 321 19.59 2.86 18.47
C ASP A 321 18.68 2.90 19.73
N ASN A 322 17.36 3.08 19.55
CA ASN A 322 16.34 3.02 20.59
C ASN A 322 15.52 1.72 20.56
N GLU A 323 16.04 0.65 19.93
CA GLU A 323 15.43 -0.68 19.84
C GLU A 323 14.09 -0.71 19.08
N ILE A 324 13.75 0.31 18.28
CA ILE A 324 12.52 0.40 17.49
C ILE A 324 12.84 -0.06 16.06
N PRO A 325 12.29 -1.20 15.60
CA PRO A 325 12.50 -1.68 14.25
C PRO A 325 11.82 -0.79 13.22
N VAL A 326 12.45 -0.64 12.05
CA VAL A 326 11.97 0.17 10.93
C VAL A 326 11.90 -0.68 9.67
N ILE A 327 10.91 -0.42 8.84
CA ILE A 327 10.80 -0.91 7.45
C ILE A 327 10.69 0.31 6.53
N ILE A 328 11.42 0.30 5.42
CA ILE A 328 11.10 1.20 4.31
C ILE A 328 9.92 0.59 3.56
N GLY A 329 8.70 1.10 3.86
CA GLY A 329 7.44 0.61 3.29
C GLY A 329 7.34 0.84 1.79
N GLU A 330 7.98 1.92 1.31
CA GLU A 330 8.07 2.22 -0.11
C GLU A 330 9.42 2.83 -0.47
N PHE A 331 10.06 2.25 -1.49
CA PHE A 331 11.20 2.82 -2.19
C PHE A 331 11.18 2.36 -3.65
N GLY A 332 11.96 2.99 -4.49
CA GLY A 332 12.05 2.63 -5.90
C GLY A 332 12.77 3.70 -6.70
N SER A 333 12.86 3.50 -8.01
CA SER A 333 13.31 4.52 -8.94
C SER A 333 12.54 4.45 -10.25
N VAL A 334 12.09 5.62 -10.71
CA VAL A 334 11.36 5.77 -11.98
C VAL A 334 12.22 5.31 -13.14
N ASN A 335 11.65 4.52 -14.04
CA ASN A 335 12.32 4.12 -15.28
C ASN A 335 12.36 5.29 -16.28
N LYS A 336 13.53 5.87 -16.45
CA LYS A 336 13.85 6.92 -17.43
C LYS A 336 14.74 6.37 -18.56
N ASN A 337 14.67 5.06 -18.85
CA ASN A 337 15.57 4.31 -19.74
C ASN A 337 17.04 4.32 -19.24
N ASN A 338 17.23 4.26 -17.95
CA ASN A 338 18.49 4.44 -17.22
C ASN A 338 18.81 3.23 -16.34
N THR A 339 18.70 2.02 -16.89
CA THR A 339 18.82 0.74 -16.16
C THR A 339 20.09 0.66 -15.32
N GLU A 340 21.27 1.03 -15.86
CA GLU A 340 22.55 1.01 -15.11
C GLU A 340 22.48 1.88 -13.84
N GLY A 341 21.95 3.10 -13.97
CA GLY A 341 21.79 4.00 -12.84
C GLY A 341 20.82 3.45 -11.79
N ARG A 342 19.72 2.80 -12.23
CA ARG A 342 18.75 2.15 -11.34
C ARG A 342 19.36 0.95 -10.60
N VAL A 343 20.16 0.13 -11.28
CA VAL A 343 20.91 -0.98 -10.69
C VAL A 343 21.88 -0.48 -9.61
N GLN A 344 22.65 0.56 -9.90
CA GLN A 344 23.58 1.13 -8.92
C GLN A 344 22.82 1.74 -7.74
N CYS A 345 21.78 2.54 -8.00
CA CYS A 345 20.97 3.18 -6.98
C CYS A 345 20.36 2.16 -6.01
N VAL A 346 19.74 1.09 -6.52
CA VAL A 346 19.10 0.07 -5.67
C VAL A 346 20.14 -0.71 -4.87
N THR A 347 21.31 -0.97 -5.46
CA THR A 347 22.43 -1.65 -4.77
C THR A 347 22.92 -0.82 -3.59
N ASP A 348 23.21 0.47 -3.80
CA ASP A 348 23.68 1.37 -2.75
C ASP A 348 22.62 1.56 -1.65
N TYR A 349 21.34 1.70 -2.06
CA TYR A 349 20.22 1.87 -1.13
C TYR A 349 20.05 0.66 -0.21
N LEU A 350 19.96 -0.54 -0.79
CA LEU A 350 19.75 -1.77 -0.02
C LEU A 350 20.98 -2.17 0.80
N THR A 351 22.18 -1.87 0.33
CA THR A 351 23.43 -2.07 1.10
C THR A 351 23.39 -1.21 2.37
N ALA A 352 23.10 0.08 2.24
CA ALA A 352 23.03 0.98 3.38
C ALA A 352 21.88 0.62 4.36
N ALA A 353 20.74 0.16 3.84
CA ALA A 353 19.61 -0.31 4.65
C ALA A 353 19.98 -1.58 5.46
N LYS A 354 20.62 -2.54 4.80
CA LYS A 354 21.04 -3.82 5.38
C LYS A 354 22.05 -3.64 6.51
N GLU A 355 22.98 -2.67 6.41
CA GLU A 355 23.97 -2.36 7.46
C GLU A 355 23.33 -2.07 8.82
N ILE A 356 22.09 -1.58 8.83
CA ILE A 356 21.34 -1.25 10.05
C ILE A 356 20.11 -2.14 10.27
N GLY A 357 19.96 -3.22 9.48
CA GLY A 357 18.88 -4.20 9.62
C GLY A 357 17.50 -3.68 9.22
N VAL A 358 17.41 -2.80 8.23
CA VAL A 358 16.14 -2.21 7.73
C VAL A 358 15.75 -2.85 6.41
N PRO A 359 14.73 -3.73 6.36
CA PRO A 359 14.20 -4.25 5.10
C PRO A 359 13.48 -3.16 4.31
N CYS A 360 13.53 -3.26 2.98
CA CYS A 360 12.93 -2.29 2.08
C CYS A 360 11.96 -2.97 1.12
N ILE A 361 10.84 -2.29 0.79
CA ILE A 361 9.78 -2.83 -0.05
C ILE A 361 9.66 -1.99 -1.32
N TRP A 362 10.01 -2.59 -2.47
CA TRP A 362 9.95 -1.91 -3.76
C TRP A 362 8.52 -1.54 -4.13
N TRP A 363 8.30 -0.28 -4.55
CA TRP A 363 7.02 0.16 -5.09
C TRP A 363 6.91 -0.28 -6.56
N ASP A 364 6.02 -1.22 -6.84
CA ASP A 364 5.69 -1.64 -8.21
C ASP A 364 4.23 -1.26 -8.49
N ASN A 365 4.03 -0.24 -9.30
CA ASN A 365 2.70 0.23 -9.71
C ASN A 365 2.21 -0.37 -11.03
N GLY A 366 2.94 -1.34 -11.60
CA GLY A 366 2.61 -1.97 -12.88
C GLY A 366 2.92 -1.10 -14.11
N ALA A 367 3.29 0.17 -13.94
CA ALA A 367 3.68 1.04 -15.05
C ALA A 367 5.13 0.78 -15.43
N LEU A 368 5.36 0.25 -16.62
CA LEU A 368 6.69 -0.17 -17.10
C LEU A 368 7.40 0.91 -17.91
N VAL A 369 6.64 1.63 -18.73
CA VAL A 369 7.12 2.66 -19.66
C VAL A 369 6.09 3.77 -19.81
N GLY A 370 6.53 4.96 -20.22
CA GLY A 370 5.66 6.12 -20.44
C GLY A 370 6.27 7.40 -19.88
N ASN A 371 5.45 8.43 -19.74
CA ASN A 371 5.88 9.76 -19.27
C ASN A 371 5.52 10.01 -17.80
N GLY A 372 5.19 8.96 -17.05
CA GLY A 372 4.77 9.06 -15.65
C GLY A 372 5.72 8.37 -14.69
N GLU A 373 5.17 8.00 -13.55
CA GLU A 373 5.85 7.25 -12.50
C GLU A 373 5.96 5.77 -12.87
N ASN A 374 6.93 5.42 -13.70
CA ASN A 374 7.15 4.05 -14.18
C ASN A 374 8.03 3.28 -13.20
N PHE A 375 7.45 2.76 -12.12
CA PHE A 375 8.14 1.96 -11.11
C PHE A 375 8.04 0.45 -11.36
N GLY A 376 7.20 0.03 -12.31
CA GLY A 376 6.92 -1.38 -12.56
C GLY A 376 8.19 -2.16 -12.91
N LEU A 377 8.33 -3.32 -12.27
CA LEU A 377 9.35 -4.33 -12.58
C LEU A 377 8.71 -5.55 -13.22
N LEU A 378 7.48 -5.87 -12.84
CA LEU A 378 6.73 -7.03 -13.31
C LEU A 378 5.77 -6.64 -14.44
N ASN A 379 5.93 -7.24 -15.62
CA ASN A 379 4.88 -7.26 -16.61
C ASN A 379 3.78 -8.22 -16.13
N ARG A 380 2.75 -7.64 -15.53
CA ARG A 380 1.66 -8.38 -14.88
C ARG A 380 0.77 -9.14 -15.86
N ARG A 381 0.79 -8.77 -17.15
CA ARG A 381 0.04 -9.46 -18.21
C ARG A 381 0.73 -10.76 -18.64
N ASP A 382 2.04 -10.65 -18.89
CA ASP A 382 2.80 -11.76 -19.48
C ASP A 382 3.50 -12.60 -18.40
N LEU A 383 3.43 -12.19 -17.15
CA LEU A 383 4.06 -12.81 -15.98
C LEU A 383 5.57 -13.01 -16.20
N VAL A 384 6.24 -11.94 -16.63
CA VAL A 384 7.69 -11.88 -16.83
C VAL A 384 8.25 -10.60 -16.23
N TRP A 385 9.47 -10.65 -15.73
CA TRP A 385 10.17 -9.46 -15.29
C TRP A 385 10.50 -8.58 -16.50
N PHE A 386 10.14 -7.31 -16.44
CA PHE A 386 10.40 -6.33 -17.49
C PHE A 386 11.84 -5.83 -17.45
N ASN A 387 12.44 -5.82 -16.27
CA ASN A 387 13.78 -5.31 -16.04
C ASN A 387 14.55 -6.23 -15.08
N ASP A 388 14.99 -7.37 -15.62
CA ASP A 388 15.67 -8.42 -14.85
C ASP A 388 16.94 -7.91 -14.13
N ASP A 389 17.67 -6.95 -14.73
CA ASP A 389 18.87 -6.41 -14.13
C ASP A 389 18.60 -5.70 -12.80
N VAL A 390 17.50 -4.94 -12.72
CA VAL A 390 17.09 -4.28 -11.47
C VAL A 390 16.63 -5.31 -10.44
N VAL A 391 15.84 -6.30 -10.85
CA VAL A 391 15.39 -7.37 -9.96
C VAL A 391 16.58 -8.17 -9.42
N ASN A 392 17.53 -8.53 -10.28
CA ASN A 392 18.75 -9.25 -9.88
C ASN A 392 19.60 -8.42 -8.91
N ALA A 393 19.70 -7.09 -9.13
CA ALA A 393 20.41 -6.20 -8.23
C ALA A 393 19.73 -6.13 -6.85
N ILE A 394 18.37 -6.04 -6.82
CA ILE A 394 17.58 -6.10 -5.58
C ILE A 394 17.90 -7.39 -4.81
N MET A 395 17.83 -8.55 -5.49
CA MET A 395 18.07 -9.84 -4.84
C MET A 395 19.49 -9.98 -4.31
N SER A 396 20.49 -9.59 -5.13
CA SER A 396 21.89 -9.66 -4.74
C SER A 396 22.23 -8.76 -3.56
N ALA A 397 21.65 -7.57 -3.47
CA ALA A 397 21.89 -6.66 -2.35
C ALA A 397 21.16 -7.11 -1.07
N ALA A 398 20.05 -7.84 -1.20
CA ALA A 398 19.25 -8.35 -0.08
C ALA A 398 19.79 -9.67 0.54
N GLU A 399 20.67 -10.40 -0.20
CA GLU A 399 21.37 -11.59 0.32
C GLU A 399 22.41 -11.25 1.39
#